data_907e6347f254c040e8cea6ec264b85a5
#
_entry.id   907e6347f254c040e8cea6ec264b85a5
#
_cell.length_a   1.000
_cell.length_b   1.000
_cell.length_c   1.000
_cell.angle_alpha   90.00
_cell.angle_beta   90.00
_cell.angle_gamma   90.00
#
_symmetry.space_group_name_H-M   'P 1'
#
loop_
_entity.id
_entity.type
_entity.pdbx_description
1 polymer ?
#
loop_
_entity_poly.entity_id
_entity_poly.type
_entity_poly.pdbx_seq_one_letter_code
_entity_poly.pdbx_strand_id
1 'polypeptide(L)'
;MAVRQVIPVSIGKNGFGKEVEGDCRTPVDVYRPTLFREDEQLIDFYGLGAYPLNYHNLYDRQRHRTGSGIWLHGLPKDVDSRPLLDSDGCVVVDNDTLVALAAYITTGQTHIILADSPLQWVPASDASERGQSLATAFNGWREAWSARNNPQYLSYYADDFSDFSRNRLTTRVASTTASAG
;
A
#
# COMPACT_ATOMS: atom_id res chain seq x y z
N MET A 1 -20.40 -0.37 -3.70
CA MET A 1 -19.76 -1.20 -2.65
C MET A 1 -20.41 -0.83 -1.34
N ALA A 2 -20.78 -1.77 -0.50
CA ALA A 2 -21.42 -1.48 0.80
C ALA A 2 -20.39 -1.76 1.90
N VAL A 3 -20.34 -0.88 2.90
CA VAL A 3 -19.62 -1.14 4.15
C VAL A 3 -20.31 -2.34 4.83
N ARG A 4 -19.53 -3.37 5.15
CA ARG A 4 -20.06 -4.59 5.80
C ARG A 4 -20.03 -4.47 7.31
N GLN A 5 -18.98 -3.90 7.84
CA GLN A 5 -18.76 -3.77 9.27
C GLN A 5 -17.81 -2.62 9.56
N VAL A 6 -17.97 -1.98 10.73
CA VAL A 6 -17.02 -1.02 11.28
C VAL A 6 -16.55 -1.59 12.61
N ILE A 7 -15.25 -1.68 12.79
CA ILE A 7 -14.60 -2.26 13.97
C ILE A 7 -13.55 -1.29 14.51
N PRO A 8 -13.32 -1.25 15.82
CA PRO A 8 -12.21 -0.49 16.39
C PRO A 8 -10.88 -1.17 16.03
N VAL A 9 -9.85 -0.37 15.81
CA VAL A 9 -8.48 -0.84 15.60
C VAL A 9 -7.52 -0.02 16.45
N SER A 10 -6.43 -0.63 16.93
CA SER A 10 -5.32 0.09 17.53
C SER A 10 -4.26 0.34 16.47
N ILE A 11 -3.72 1.55 16.45
CA ILE A 11 -2.68 2.01 15.53
C ILE A 11 -1.48 2.58 16.29
N GLY A 12 -0.53 3.13 15.58
CA GLY A 12 0.67 3.72 16.17
C GLY A 12 0.36 4.74 17.27
N LYS A 13 1.13 4.72 18.36
CA LYS A 13 1.01 5.65 19.52
C LYS A 13 0.97 7.11 19.09
N ASN A 14 1.67 7.46 18.02
CA ASN A 14 1.72 8.81 17.45
C ASN A 14 0.79 8.98 16.24
N GLY A 15 -0.22 8.10 16.07
CA GLY A 15 -1.19 8.16 14.99
C GLY A 15 -0.64 7.70 13.65
N PHE A 16 -1.12 8.34 12.59
CA PHE A 16 -0.72 8.07 11.21
C PHE A 16 0.48 8.91 10.75
N GLY A 17 0.99 8.62 9.54
CA GLY A 17 2.02 9.39 8.87
C GLY A 17 3.44 8.93 9.20
N LYS A 18 3.68 7.60 9.20
CA LYS A 18 5.01 7.02 9.39
C LYS A 18 5.99 7.51 8.32
N GLU A 19 7.15 8.01 8.78
CA GLU A 19 8.25 8.46 7.91
C GLU A 19 9.59 7.82 8.28
N VAL A 20 9.88 7.70 9.58
CA VAL A 20 11.18 7.21 10.04
C VAL A 20 11.03 6.06 11.03
N GLU A 21 12.07 5.25 11.16
CA GLU A 21 12.12 4.18 12.16
C GLU A 21 11.99 4.74 13.57
N GLY A 22 11.20 4.07 14.42
CA GLY A 22 10.99 4.46 15.80
C GLY A 22 9.99 5.61 16.02
N ASP A 23 9.37 6.15 14.98
CA ASP A 23 8.38 7.25 15.10
C ASP A 23 7.04 6.82 15.72
N CYS A 24 6.82 5.51 15.91
CA CYS A 24 5.60 4.92 16.47
C CYS A 24 4.34 5.36 15.72
N ARG A 25 4.44 5.55 14.39
CA ARG A 25 3.34 5.94 13.52
C ARG A 25 2.94 4.81 12.58
N THR A 26 1.66 4.72 12.27
CA THR A 26 1.13 3.85 11.21
C THR A 26 1.28 4.56 9.86
N PRO A 27 1.79 3.91 8.82
CA PRO A 27 1.93 4.55 7.51
C PRO A 27 0.58 4.84 6.86
N VAL A 28 0.55 5.80 5.95
CA VAL A 28 -0.62 6.16 5.13
C VAL A 28 -0.32 5.79 3.70
N ASP A 29 -1.00 4.81 3.16
CA ASP A 29 -1.00 4.38 1.75
C ASP A 29 -1.85 3.12 1.56
N VAL A 30 -1.71 2.48 0.39
CA VAL A 30 -2.32 1.19 0.05
C VAL A 30 -1.27 0.09 0.16
N TYR A 31 -1.49 -0.82 1.08
CA TYR A 31 -0.60 -1.95 1.34
C TYR A 31 -1.25 -3.29 0.99
N ARG A 32 -0.43 -4.35 0.96
CA ARG A 32 -0.90 -5.73 0.77
C ARG A 32 -0.25 -6.64 1.80
N PRO A 33 -1.01 -7.57 2.36
CA PRO A 33 -0.44 -8.66 3.16
C PRO A 33 0.50 -9.49 2.30
N THR A 34 1.70 -9.75 2.77
CA THR A 34 2.71 -10.51 2.01
C THR A 34 2.59 -12.01 2.26
N LEU A 35 2.25 -12.37 3.49
CA LEU A 35 2.01 -13.75 3.93
C LEU A 35 1.12 -13.74 5.18
N PHE A 36 0.68 -14.90 5.63
CA PHE A 36 0.12 -15.08 6.96
C PHE A 36 1.13 -15.83 7.82
N ARG A 37 1.32 -15.37 9.06
CA ARG A 37 2.08 -16.05 10.10
C ARG A 37 1.12 -16.60 11.13
N GLU A 38 1.17 -17.89 11.33
CA GLU A 38 0.37 -18.58 12.34
C GLU A 38 0.95 -18.37 13.75
N ASP A 39 0.12 -18.57 14.74
CA ASP A 39 0.43 -18.42 16.17
C ASP A 39 1.72 -19.16 16.57
N GLU A 40 1.89 -20.41 16.16
CA GLU A 40 3.08 -21.21 16.51
C GLU A 40 4.41 -20.63 15.98
N GLN A 41 4.33 -19.69 15.03
CA GLN A 41 5.50 -19.01 14.46
C GLN A 41 5.76 -17.65 15.10
N LEU A 42 4.92 -17.25 16.05
CA LEU A 42 4.90 -15.93 16.67
C LEU A 42 5.06 -16.03 18.17
N ILE A 43 5.49 -14.93 18.78
CA ILE A 43 5.38 -14.73 20.24
C ILE A 43 3.94 -14.30 20.54
N ASP A 44 3.46 -14.56 21.77
CA ASP A 44 2.09 -14.27 22.22
C ASP A 44 1.63 -12.82 21.98
N PHE A 45 2.56 -11.90 21.81
CA PHE A 45 2.32 -10.48 21.53
C PHE A 45 1.46 -10.24 20.27
N TYR A 46 1.52 -11.14 19.28
CA TYR A 46 0.80 -10.98 18.01
C TYR A 46 -0.56 -11.70 17.97
N GLY A 47 -0.99 -12.30 19.09
CA GLY A 47 -2.25 -13.00 19.20
C GLY A 47 -2.34 -14.27 18.37
N LEU A 48 -3.49 -14.51 17.73
CA LEU A 48 -3.72 -15.72 16.93
C LEU A 48 -3.06 -15.69 15.55
N GLY A 49 -2.40 -14.63 15.17
CA GLY A 49 -1.70 -14.54 13.89
C GLY A 49 -1.40 -13.12 13.44
N ALA A 50 -0.67 -13.04 12.35
CA ALA A 50 -0.25 -11.76 11.79
C ALA A 50 -0.13 -11.78 10.26
N TYR A 51 -0.46 -10.67 9.66
CA TYR A 51 -0.25 -10.35 8.24
C TYR A 51 0.79 -9.24 8.12
N PRO A 52 2.07 -9.55 7.89
CA PRO A 52 3.06 -8.55 7.50
C PRO A 52 2.61 -7.83 6.23
N LEU A 53 2.64 -6.50 6.25
CA LEU A 53 2.34 -5.66 5.09
C LEU A 53 3.59 -5.39 4.27
N ASN A 54 3.43 -5.10 2.99
CA ASN A 54 4.53 -4.74 2.08
C ASN A 54 5.03 -3.30 2.30
N TYR A 55 5.13 -2.87 3.54
CA TYR A 55 5.85 -1.65 3.93
C TYR A 55 7.36 -1.98 3.94
N HIS A 56 8.21 -1.30 3.19
CA HIS A 56 7.96 -0.18 2.31
C HIS A 56 7.44 -0.63 0.93
N ASN A 57 6.37 -0.02 0.45
CA ASN A 57 5.99 -0.14 -0.93
C ASN A 57 6.87 0.77 -1.83
N LEU A 58 6.53 0.89 -3.11
CA LEU A 58 7.29 1.69 -4.06
C LEU A 58 7.30 3.19 -3.69
N TYR A 59 6.16 3.70 -3.27
CA TYR A 59 5.96 5.10 -2.89
C TYR A 59 6.77 5.46 -1.63
N ASP A 60 6.75 4.58 -0.61
CA ASP A 60 7.54 4.77 0.61
C ASP A 60 9.03 4.85 0.31
N ARG A 61 9.53 3.98 -0.57
CA ARG A 61 10.94 3.97 -0.99
C ARG A 61 11.35 5.22 -1.74
N GLN A 62 10.48 5.73 -2.63
CA GLN A 62 10.73 7.00 -3.33
C GLN A 62 10.81 8.20 -2.37
N ARG A 63 10.13 8.11 -1.23
CA ARG A 63 10.15 9.15 -0.19
C ARG A 63 11.19 8.92 0.89
N HIS A 64 12.06 7.92 0.70
CA HIS A 64 13.12 7.56 1.65
C HIS A 64 12.60 7.28 3.06
N ARG A 65 11.36 6.80 3.19
CA ARG A 65 10.81 6.38 4.48
C ARG A 65 11.60 5.20 5.02
N THR A 66 11.76 5.15 6.34
CA THR A 66 12.57 4.12 7.01
C THR A 66 11.78 3.31 8.04
N GLY A 67 12.39 2.28 8.63
CA GLY A 67 11.77 1.33 9.53
C GLY A 67 11.20 0.12 8.80
N SER A 68 10.59 -0.80 9.53
CA SER A 68 10.03 -2.06 9.01
C SER A 68 8.98 -2.60 9.97
N GLY A 69 8.44 -3.79 9.70
CA GLY A 69 7.61 -4.52 10.67
C GLY A 69 6.22 -3.93 10.85
N ILE A 70 5.62 -3.34 9.82
CA ILE A 70 4.21 -2.90 9.85
C ILE A 70 3.33 -4.10 9.52
N TRP A 71 2.55 -4.54 10.51
CA TRP A 71 1.71 -5.73 10.41
C TRP A 71 0.26 -5.42 10.78
N LEU A 72 -0.68 -6.19 10.24
CA LEU A 72 -2.02 -6.37 10.77
C LEU A 72 -2.01 -7.64 11.62
N HIS A 73 -2.33 -7.54 12.93
CA HIS A 73 -2.26 -8.69 13.82
C HIS A 73 -3.32 -8.64 14.93
N GLY A 74 -3.45 -9.76 15.65
CA GLY A 74 -4.34 -9.90 16.80
C GLY A 74 -3.81 -9.26 18.08
N LEU A 75 -4.65 -9.21 19.10
CA LEU A 75 -4.26 -8.87 20.46
C LEU A 75 -3.46 -10.01 21.10
N PRO A 76 -2.53 -9.71 22.04
CA PRO A 76 -1.96 -10.73 22.91
C PRO A 76 -3.06 -11.59 23.53
N LYS A 77 -2.81 -12.89 23.74
CA LYS A 77 -3.84 -13.85 24.14
C LYS A 77 -4.49 -13.59 25.51
N ASP A 78 -3.79 -12.88 26.36
CA ASP A 78 -4.21 -12.50 27.72
C ASP A 78 -4.76 -11.06 27.80
N VAL A 79 -4.98 -10.42 26.64
CA VAL A 79 -5.45 -9.03 26.56
C VAL A 79 -6.77 -8.97 25.80
N ASP A 80 -7.82 -8.51 26.49
CA ASP A 80 -9.17 -8.40 25.90
C ASP A 80 -9.38 -7.12 25.10
N SER A 81 -8.63 -6.07 25.39
CA SER A 81 -8.78 -4.77 24.72
C SER A 81 -7.49 -3.96 24.77
N ARG A 82 -7.38 -2.99 23.86
CA ARG A 82 -6.22 -2.13 23.71
C ARG A 82 -6.65 -0.69 23.38
N PRO A 83 -5.95 0.35 23.88
CA PRO A 83 -6.17 1.72 23.45
C PRO A 83 -6.05 1.87 21.93
N LEU A 84 -6.76 2.85 21.34
CA LEU A 84 -6.72 3.08 19.89
C LEU A 84 -5.34 3.54 19.39
N LEU A 85 -4.56 4.20 20.25
CA LEU A 85 -3.21 4.69 19.97
C LEU A 85 -2.21 4.01 20.91
N ASP A 86 -1.74 2.80 20.56
CA ASP A 86 -0.92 2.01 21.48
C ASP A 86 0.10 1.08 20.80
N SER A 87 0.15 1.02 19.46
CA SER A 87 1.17 0.23 18.76
C SER A 87 2.40 1.07 18.40
N ASP A 88 3.46 0.40 17.97
CA ASP A 88 4.65 1.06 17.40
C ASP A 88 4.53 1.27 15.88
N GLY A 89 3.31 1.18 15.35
CA GLY A 89 2.99 1.39 13.93
C GLY A 89 2.15 0.29 13.29
N CYS A 90 1.99 -0.86 13.94
CA CYS A 90 1.10 -1.94 13.48
C CYS A 90 -0.37 -1.54 13.58
N VAL A 91 -1.20 -2.23 12.81
CA VAL A 91 -2.66 -2.22 12.94
C VAL A 91 -3.07 -3.44 13.74
N VAL A 92 -3.69 -3.24 14.90
CA VAL A 92 -4.06 -4.31 15.83
C VAL A 92 -5.57 -4.39 15.95
N VAL A 93 -6.11 -5.59 15.82
CA VAL A 93 -7.53 -5.92 15.98
C VAL A 93 -7.69 -6.98 17.06
N ASP A 94 -8.90 -7.16 17.59
CA ASP A 94 -9.17 -8.33 18.43
C ASP A 94 -9.00 -9.64 17.64
N ASN A 95 -8.78 -10.74 18.35
CA ASN A 95 -8.47 -12.02 17.74
C ASN A 95 -9.64 -12.59 16.92
N ASP A 96 -10.88 -12.43 17.37
CA ASP A 96 -12.08 -12.88 16.65
C ASP A 96 -12.22 -12.09 15.34
N THR A 97 -11.97 -10.79 15.37
CA THR A 97 -11.92 -9.95 14.17
C THR A 97 -10.83 -10.40 13.23
N LEU A 98 -9.62 -10.72 13.70
CA LEU A 98 -8.55 -11.21 12.85
C LEU A 98 -8.95 -12.50 12.12
N VAL A 99 -9.54 -13.45 12.85
CA VAL A 99 -10.05 -14.71 12.29
C VAL A 99 -11.14 -14.45 11.25
N ALA A 100 -12.08 -13.55 11.54
CA ALA A 100 -13.13 -13.18 10.59
C ALA A 100 -12.58 -12.50 9.33
N LEU A 101 -11.55 -11.67 9.46
CA LEU A 101 -10.88 -11.01 8.32
C LEU A 101 -10.15 -12.00 7.42
N ALA A 102 -9.66 -13.11 7.95
CA ALA A 102 -8.96 -14.13 7.17
C ALA A 102 -9.77 -14.64 5.96
N ALA A 103 -11.12 -14.70 6.10
CA ALA A 103 -12.00 -15.07 5.00
C ALA A 103 -12.00 -14.08 3.81
N TYR A 104 -11.50 -12.86 4.00
CA TYR A 104 -11.48 -11.78 3.00
C TYR A 104 -10.07 -11.42 2.55
N ILE A 105 -9.05 -11.96 3.20
CA ILE A 105 -7.66 -11.64 2.90
C ILE A 105 -7.04 -12.73 2.03
N THR A 106 -6.69 -12.36 0.81
CA THR A 106 -5.80 -13.15 -0.06
C THR A 106 -4.45 -12.45 -0.11
N THR A 107 -3.41 -13.10 0.42
CA THR A 107 -2.05 -12.53 0.46
C THR A 107 -1.57 -12.16 -0.94
N GLY A 108 -0.91 -11.03 -1.05
CA GLY A 108 -0.44 -10.45 -2.31
C GLY A 108 -1.53 -9.78 -3.17
N GLN A 109 -2.82 -9.99 -2.88
CA GLN A 109 -3.94 -9.48 -3.70
C GLN A 109 -4.82 -8.48 -2.96
N THR A 110 -5.25 -8.81 -1.73
CA THR A 110 -6.12 -7.93 -0.94
C THR A 110 -5.41 -6.61 -0.63
N HIS A 111 -6.09 -5.50 -0.86
CA HIS A 111 -5.60 -4.18 -0.53
C HIS A 111 -6.07 -3.78 0.87
N ILE A 112 -5.13 -3.35 1.70
CA ILE A 112 -5.37 -2.71 2.99
C ILE A 112 -5.04 -1.23 2.81
N ILE A 113 -6.07 -0.39 2.91
CA ILE A 113 -5.95 1.05 2.78
C ILE A 113 -5.80 1.63 4.18
N LEU A 114 -4.66 2.25 4.46
CA LEU A 114 -4.39 2.99 5.69
C LEU A 114 -4.49 4.47 5.38
N ALA A 115 -5.47 5.14 5.98
CA ALA A 115 -5.78 6.54 5.71
C ALA A 115 -5.95 7.31 7.02
N ASP A 116 -5.41 8.52 7.07
CA ASP A 116 -5.52 9.47 8.19
C ASP A 116 -6.76 10.37 8.11
N SER A 117 -7.52 10.21 7.05
CA SER A 117 -8.76 10.95 6.78
C SER A 117 -9.86 10.01 6.26
N PRO A 118 -11.13 10.40 6.38
CA PRO A 118 -12.23 9.58 5.90
C PRO A 118 -12.11 9.27 4.40
N LEU A 119 -12.31 8.00 4.02
CA LEU A 119 -12.33 7.60 2.63
C LEU A 119 -13.52 8.23 1.90
N GLN A 120 -13.27 8.81 0.74
CA GLN A 120 -14.31 9.33 -0.12
C GLN A 120 -14.85 8.21 -1.01
N TRP A 121 -16.12 7.90 -0.83
CA TRP A 121 -16.83 6.95 -1.68
C TRP A 121 -17.40 7.66 -2.90
N VAL A 122 -17.07 7.15 -4.08
CA VAL A 122 -17.59 7.68 -5.35
C VAL A 122 -18.60 6.69 -5.96
N PRO A 123 -19.57 7.16 -6.75
CA PRO A 123 -20.47 6.29 -7.51
C PRO A 123 -19.68 5.30 -8.40
N ALA A 124 -20.23 4.12 -8.62
CA ALA A 124 -19.61 3.13 -9.49
C ALA A 124 -19.46 3.62 -10.95
N SER A 125 -20.36 4.50 -11.41
CA SER A 125 -20.24 5.19 -12.70
C SER A 125 -18.93 5.96 -12.82
N ASP A 126 -18.61 6.78 -11.83
CA ASP A 126 -17.41 7.61 -11.83
C ASP A 126 -16.14 6.77 -11.78
N ALA A 127 -16.17 5.65 -11.04
CA ALA A 127 -15.08 4.68 -11.02
C ALA A 127 -14.89 4.00 -12.38
N SER A 128 -16.00 3.71 -13.10
CA SER A 128 -15.96 3.14 -14.44
C SER A 128 -15.38 4.12 -15.47
N GLU A 129 -15.78 5.39 -15.43
CA GLU A 129 -15.23 6.43 -16.33
C GLU A 129 -13.74 6.65 -16.11
N ARG A 130 -13.30 6.70 -14.85
CA ARG A 130 -11.86 6.79 -14.51
C ARG A 130 -11.10 5.55 -14.98
N GLY A 131 -11.69 4.36 -14.83
CA GLY A 131 -11.12 3.12 -15.31
C GLY A 131 -10.95 3.10 -16.83
N GLN A 132 -11.94 3.60 -17.58
CA GLN A 132 -11.86 3.73 -19.04
C GLN A 132 -10.79 4.75 -19.47
N SER A 133 -10.72 5.89 -18.80
CA SER A 133 -9.69 6.90 -19.05
C SER A 133 -8.29 6.33 -18.83
N LEU A 134 -8.08 5.60 -17.72
CA LEU A 134 -6.82 4.94 -17.43
C LEU A 134 -6.48 3.86 -18.47
N ALA A 135 -7.45 3.04 -18.88
CA ALA A 135 -7.25 2.02 -19.90
C ALA A 135 -6.87 2.65 -21.26
N THR A 136 -7.49 3.77 -21.62
CA THR A 136 -7.17 4.53 -22.84
C THR A 136 -5.74 5.07 -22.77
N ALA A 137 -5.36 5.68 -21.66
CA ALA A 137 -3.99 6.18 -21.46
C ALA A 137 -2.95 5.04 -21.53
N PHE A 138 -3.23 3.91 -20.86
CA PHE A 138 -2.34 2.75 -20.90
C PHE A 138 -2.19 2.15 -22.31
N ASN A 139 -3.28 2.04 -23.06
CA ASN A 139 -3.22 1.55 -24.43
C ASN A 139 -2.42 2.50 -25.34
N GLY A 140 -2.63 3.81 -25.24
CA GLY A 140 -1.86 4.78 -25.99
C GLY A 140 -0.37 4.77 -25.64
N TRP A 141 -0.03 4.61 -24.37
CA TRP A 141 1.35 4.41 -23.93
C TRP A 141 1.97 3.15 -24.55
N ARG A 142 1.26 2.01 -24.52
CA ARG A 142 1.71 0.75 -25.12
C ARG A 142 1.90 0.87 -26.64
N GLU A 143 0.98 1.52 -27.34
CA GLU A 143 1.06 1.75 -28.78
C GLU A 143 2.24 2.64 -29.14
N ALA A 144 2.46 3.73 -28.40
CA ALA A 144 3.62 4.61 -28.59
C ALA A 144 4.94 3.87 -28.38
N TRP A 145 5.02 3.00 -27.37
CA TRP A 145 6.17 2.12 -27.17
C TRP A 145 6.39 1.19 -28.36
N SER A 146 5.34 0.45 -28.78
CA SER A 146 5.43 -0.52 -29.87
C SER A 146 5.81 0.13 -31.20
N ALA A 147 5.32 1.35 -31.45
CA ALA A 147 5.64 2.15 -32.63
C ALA A 147 7.00 2.88 -32.54
N ARG A 148 7.72 2.77 -31.41
CA ARG A 148 8.95 3.54 -31.11
C ARG A 148 8.76 5.06 -31.24
N ASN A 149 7.54 5.54 -30.96
CA ASN A 149 7.23 6.97 -30.97
C ASN A 149 7.65 7.59 -29.63
N ASN A 150 8.94 7.93 -29.51
CA ASN A 150 9.53 8.42 -28.27
C ASN A 150 8.87 9.69 -27.72
N PRO A 151 8.53 10.73 -28.53
CA PRO A 151 7.83 11.90 -28.00
C PRO A 151 6.49 11.56 -27.36
N GLN A 152 5.66 10.74 -28.03
CA GLN A 152 4.37 10.33 -27.50
C GLN A 152 4.52 9.39 -26.28
N TYR A 153 5.45 8.44 -26.32
CA TYR A 153 5.75 7.56 -25.21
C TYR A 153 6.10 8.35 -23.93
N LEU A 154 6.99 9.33 -24.07
CA LEU A 154 7.42 10.13 -22.93
C LEU A 154 6.35 11.11 -22.42
N SER A 155 5.36 11.46 -23.24
CA SER A 155 4.25 12.32 -22.78
C SER A 155 3.33 11.67 -21.75
N TYR A 156 3.39 10.35 -21.59
CA TYR A 156 2.64 9.62 -20.57
C TYR A 156 3.31 9.62 -19.19
N TYR A 157 4.53 10.12 -19.07
CA TYR A 157 5.26 10.20 -17.81
C TYR A 157 5.17 11.59 -17.22
N ALA A 158 4.97 11.68 -15.91
CA ALA A 158 5.03 12.94 -15.18
C ALA A 158 6.42 13.59 -15.29
N ASP A 159 6.49 14.90 -15.09
CA ASP A 159 7.75 15.63 -15.20
C ASP A 159 8.76 15.25 -14.12
N ASP A 160 8.26 14.85 -12.95
CA ASP A 160 9.02 14.38 -11.79
C ASP A 160 9.14 12.85 -11.71
N PHE A 161 8.81 12.14 -12.80
CA PHE A 161 8.91 10.68 -12.83
C PHE A 161 10.31 10.18 -12.48
N SER A 162 10.36 9.20 -11.59
CA SER A 162 11.57 8.47 -11.20
C SER A 162 11.25 6.99 -10.98
N ASP A 163 12.12 6.10 -11.44
CA ASP A 163 12.05 4.65 -11.26
C ASP A 163 13.17 4.11 -10.35
N PHE A 164 13.71 4.94 -9.43
CA PHE A 164 14.88 4.69 -8.56
C PHE A 164 16.24 4.71 -9.25
N SER A 165 16.34 4.43 -10.52
CA SER A 165 17.59 4.43 -11.27
C SER A 165 17.62 5.50 -12.35
N ARG A 166 16.44 6.01 -12.75
CA ARG A 166 16.27 6.93 -13.86
C ARG A 166 15.21 7.98 -13.53
N ASN A 167 15.47 9.20 -13.89
CA ASN A 167 14.44 10.23 -13.97
C ASN A 167 13.94 10.37 -15.43
N ARG A 168 12.87 11.12 -15.66
CA ARG A 168 12.31 11.35 -17.00
C ARG A 168 13.34 11.88 -17.99
N LEU A 169 14.26 12.72 -17.57
CA LEU A 169 15.34 13.27 -18.42
C LEU A 169 16.31 12.18 -18.86
N THR A 170 16.72 11.28 -17.97
CA THR A 170 17.61 10.15 -18.29
C THR A 170 16.93 9.16 -19.24
N THR A 171 15.62 8.93 -19.06
CA THR A 171 14.81 8.10 -19.95
C THR A 171 14.72 8.72 -21.36
N ARG A 172 14.61 10.05 -21.48
CA ARG A 172 14.63 10.79 -22.76
C ARG A 172 15.95 10.60 -23.50
N VAL A 173 17.07 10.74 -22.79
CA VAL A 173 18.41 10.59 -23.38
C VAL A 173 18.65 9.17 -23.87
N ALA A 174 18.31 8.17 -23.08
CA ALA A 174 18.48 6.76 -23.47
C ALA A 174 17.64 6.37 -24.68
N SER A 175 16.44 6.92 -24.84
CA SER A 175 15.57 6.63 -25.98
C SER A 175 16.03 7.35 -27.26
N THR A 176 16.67 8.51 -27.15
CA THR A 176 17.19 9.26 -28.30
C THR A 176 18.45 8.60 -28.87
N THR A 177 19.31 8.04 -28.02
CA THR A 177 20.51 7.31 -28.45
C THR A 177 20.21 5.94 -29.04
N ALA A 178 19.16 5.27 -28.64
CA ALA A 178 18.73 3.99 -29.22
C ALA A 178 18.09 4.13 -30.62
N SER A 179 17.73 5.35 -31.03
CA SER A 179 17.12 5.64 -32.34
C SER A 179 18.15 6.06 -33.42
N ALA A 180 19.42 6.22 -33.03
CA ALA A 180 20.51 6.68 -33.91
C ALA A 180 21.54 5.58 -34.23
N GLY A 181 21.23 4.30 -33.97
CA GLY A 181 22.07 3.14 -34.26
C GLY A 181 21.43 2.17 -35.25
#